data_f1888d5f87ff29977553f3c92f35f4d5
#
_entry.id   f1888d5f87ff29977553f3c92f35f4d5
#
_cell.length_a   1.000
_cell.length_b   1.000
_cell.length_c   1.000
_cell.angle_alpha   90.00
_cell.angle_beta   90.00
_cell.angle_gamma   90.00
#
_symmetry.space_group_name_H-M   'P 1'
#
loop_
_entity.id
_entity.type
_entity.pdbx_description
1 polymer ?
#
loop_
_entity_poly.entity_id
_entity_poly.type
_entity_poly.pdbx_seq_one_letter_code
_entity_poly.pdbx_strand_id
1 'polypeptide(L)'
;MEFEEKTLNSEVKFEGKVVKVLKDDIETADGHKSFREVVVHNGGVVIVALTNDNKILLTKQYRYPLKNVNIELPAGKLEIGENPDYACKRELEEETGYRAKNWKSLGFIYTSPGICTEKLYLYFASDLEFVGEHPDEGEIIKSKEFSLDEVFEMINNGEINDSKTICALTRAFCKGF
;
A
#
# COMPACT_ATOMS: atom_id res chain seq x y z
N MET A 1 -16.34 -11.30 22.87
CA MET A 1 -15.61 -12.40 22.16
C MET A 1 -14.38 -12.77 22.99
N GLU A 2 -13.90 -14.01 22.90
CA GLU A 2 -12.78 -14.54 23.73
C GLU A 2 -11.48 -13.72 23.65
N PHE A 3 -11.26 -13.02 22.54
CA PHE A 3 -10.06 -12.22 22.27
C PHE A 3 -10.34 -10.70 22.16
N GLU A 4 -11.56 -10.27 22.50
CA GLU A 4 -11.95 -8.87 22.35
C GLU A 4 -11.38 -8.02 23.46
N GLU A 5 -10.79 -6.87 23.11
CA GLU A 5 -10.36 -5.83 24.05
C GLU A 5 -11.38 -4.70 24.03
N LYS A 6 -11.80 -4.26 25.22
CA LYS A 6 -12.76 -3.17 25.37
C LYS A 6 -12.03 -1.87 25.58
N THR A 7 -12.25 -0.88 24.73
CA THR A 7 -11.76 0.49 24.96
C THR A 7 -12.55 1.13 26.09
N LEU A 8 -11.86 1.61 27.10
CA LEU A 8 -12.41 2.31 28.26
C LEU A 8 -12.35 3.82 28.07
N ASN A 9 -11.24 4.31 27.49
CA ASN A 9 -11.00 5.72 27.21
C ASN A 9 -10.07 5.84 26.00
N SER A 10 -10.14 6.96 25.27
CA SER A 10 -9.27 7.23 24.13
C SER A 10 -8.79 8.68 24.18
N GLU A 11 -7.50 8.88 24.06
CA GLU A 11 -6.86 10.19 24.07
C GLU A 11 -6.03 10.40 22.81
N VAL A 12 -6.24 11.53 22.12
CA VAL A 12 -5.41 11.93 21.00
C VAL A 12 -4.06 12.45 21.51
N LYS A 13 -2.97 11.79 21.17
CA LYS A 13 -1.60 12.19 21.51
C LYS A 13 -0.92 13.03 20.44
N PHE A 14 -1.29 12.82 19.19
CA PHE A 14 -0.81 13.60 18.05
C PHE A 14 -1.85 13.59 16.93
N GLU A 15 -2.03 14.71 16.28
CA GLU A 15 -2.88 14.82 15.09
C GLU A 15 -2.15 15.62 14.01
N GLY A 16 -1.71 14.93 12.97
CA GLY A 16 -1.04 15.49 11.80
C GLY A 16 -1.90 15.39 10.54
N LYS A 17 -1.33 15.81 9.41
CA LYS A 17 -2.01 15.72 8.10
C LYS A 17 -2.16 14.28 7.61
N VAL A 18 -1.19 13.40 7.93
CA VAL A 18 -1.13 12.03 7.39
C VAL A 18 -1.55 11.00 8.44
N VAL A 19 -1.16 11.19 9.68
CA VAL A 19 -1.42 10.24 10.77
C VAL A 19 -1.99 10.93 11.99
N LYS A 20 -2.81 10.16 12.73
CA LYS A 20 -3.27 10.52 14.07
C LYS A 20 -2.82 9.42 15.03
N VAL A 21 -2.29 9.78 16.18
CA VAL A 21 -1.85 8.83 17.21
C VAL A 21 -2.78 8.91 18.40
N LEU A 22 -3.35 7.76 18.77
CA LEU A 22 -4.21 7.59 19.93
C LEU A 22 -3.48 6.82 21.02
N LYS A 23 -3.81 7.12 22.27
CA LYS A 23 -3.57 6.24 23.41
C LYS A 23 -4.92 5.82 23.97
N ASP A 24 -5.21 4.53 23.87
CA ASP A 24 -6.46 3.93 24.33
C ASP A 24 -6.19 3.15 25.63
N ASP A 25 -6.90 3.49 26.71
CA ASP A 25 -6.97 2.62 27.89
C ASP A 25 -7.95 1.51 27.60
N ILE A 26 -7.54 0.26 27.82
CA ILE A 26 -8.32 -0.93 27.44
C ILE A 26 -8.48 -1.89 28.63
N GLU A 27 -9.49 -2.75 28.52
CA GLU A 27 -9.67 -3.93 29.34
C GLU A 27 -9.68 -5.16 28.44
N THR A 28 -8.79 -6.11 28.73
CA THR A 28 -8.71 -7.39 28.02
C THR A 28 -9.87 -8.32 28.39
N ALA A 29 -10.09 -9.39 27.64
CA ALA A 29 -11.21 -10.31 27.85
C ALA A 29 -11.19 -10.99 29.24
N ASP A 30 -10.01 -11.10 29.86
CA ASP A 30 -9.82 -11.62 31.23
C ASP A 30 -9.90 -10.55 32.33
N GLY A 31 -10.24 -9.30 31.95
CA GLY A 31 -10.44 -8.19 32.90
C GLY A 31 -9.15 -7.43 33.28
N HIS A 32 -8.01 -7.72 32.63
CA HIS A 32 -6.77 -6.99 32.88
C HIS A 32 -6.81 -5.61 32.21
N LYS A 33 -6.44 -4.55 32.96
CA LYS A 33 -6.34 -3.18 32.44
C LYS A 33 -4.96 -2.92 31.84
N SER A 34 -4.95 -2.36 30.66
CA SER A 34 -3.73 -2.04 29.90
C SER A 34 -3.96 -0.82 29.00
N PHE A 35 -3.04 -0.54 28.10
CA PHE A 35 -3.22 0.49 27.06
C PHE A 35 -2.75 0.02 25.69
N ARG A 36 -3.23 0.72 24.65
CA ARG A 36 -2.76 0.56 23.27
C ARG A 36 -2.37 1.92 22.71
N GLU A 37 -1.28 1.95 21.96
CA GLU A 37 -0.90 3.10 21.14
C GLU A 37 -1.26 2.76 19.70
N VAL A 38 -2.10 3.60 19.09
CA VAL A 38 -2.69 3.32 17.78
C VAL A 38 -2.37 4.45 16.82
N VAL A 39 -1.74 4.11 15.71
CA VAL A 39 -1.57 5.01 14.56
C VAL A 39 -2.76 4.85 13.64
N VAL A 40 -3.59 5.88 13.54
CA VAL A 40 -4.72 5.91 12.60
C VAL A 40 -4.25 6.45 11.25
N HIS A 41 -4.50 5.69 10.20
CA HIS A 41 -4.14 6.00 8.81
C HIS A 41 -5.31 5.68 7.86
N ASN A 42 -5.48 6.48 6.81
CA ASN A 42 -6.60 6.32 5.87
C ASN A 42 -6.49 5.08 4.98
N GLY A 43 -5.30 4.46 4.93
CA GLY A 43 -5.00 3.36 4.03
C GLY A 43 -4.49 3.84 2.68
N GLY A 44 -4.42 2.91 1.73
CA GLY A 44 -3.92 3.17 0.38
C GLY A 44 -4.26 2.06 -0.60
N VAL A 45 -3.76 2.22 -1.82
CA VAL A 45 -3.87 1.26 -2.91
C VAL A 45 -2.49 0.84 -3.40
N VAL A 46 -2.38 -0.37 -3.92
CA VAL A 46 -1.16 -0.92 -4.53
C VAL A 46 -1.54 -1.64 -5.82
N ILE A 47 -0.84 -1.38 -6.90
CA ILE A 47 -1.22 -1.83 -8.23
C ILE A 47 -0.13 -2.72 -8.85
N VAL A 48 -0.42 -3.99 -9.08
CA VAL A 48 0.38 -4.86 -9.95
C VAL A 48 -0.03 -4.57 -11.38
N ALA A 49 0.73 -3.70 -12.05
CA ALA A 49 0.46 -3.28 -13.41
C ALA A 49 1.28 -4.14 -14.40
N LEU A 50 0.58 -4.94 -15.20
CA LEU A 50 1.17 -5.78 -16.24
C LEU A 50 1.07 -5.09 -17.60
N THR A 51 2.20 -4.81 -18.21
CA THR A 51 2.27 -4.21 -19.54
C THR A 51 1.87 -5.20 -20.64
N ASN A 52 1.61 -4.69 -21.84
CA ASN A 52 1.25 -5.52 -22.99
C ASN A 52 2.39 -6.46 -23.44
N ASP A 53 3.62 -6.15 -23.04
CA ASP A 53 4.80 -7.00 -23.26
C ASP A 53 5.06 -7.98 -22.10
N ASN A 54 4.07 -8.19 -21.22
CA ASN A 54 4.14 -9.07 -20.05
C ASN A 54 5.25 -8.67 -19.04
N LYS A 55 5.51 -7.39 -18.91
CA LYS A 55 6.41 -6.85 -17.90
C LYS A 55 5.65 -6.18 -16.76
N ILE A 56 6.26 -6.12 -15.59
CA ILE A 56 5.74 -5.44 -14.42
C ILE A 56 6.26 -4.02 -14.38
N LEU A 57 5.37 -3.05 -14.19
CA LEU A 57 5.71 -1.66 -13.94
C LEU A 57 6.09 -1.50 -12.46
N LEU A 58 7.34 -1.04 -12.22
CA LEU A 58 7.81 -0.65 -10.90
C LEU A 58 8.15 0.83 -10.89
N THR A 59 8.02 1.45 -9.73
CA THR A 59 8.39 2.84 -9.47
C THR A 59 9.62 2.91 -8.56
N LYS A 60 10.44 3.96 -8.75
CA LYS A 60 11.52 4.35 -7.85
C LYS A 60 11.14 5.65 -7.17
N GLN A 61 11.06 5.64 -5.84
CA GLN A 61 10.70 6.81 -5.05
C GLN A 61 11.57 6.90 -3.79
N TYR A 62 11.99 8.12 -3.42
CA TYR A 62 12.69 8.37 -2.17
C TYR A 62 11.70 8.30 -0.99
N ARG A 63 11.94 7.38 -0.07
CA ARG A 63 11.13 7.24 1.15
C ARG A 63 11.84 7.91 2.33
N TYR A 64 11.38 9.10 2.69
CA TYR A 64 11.99 9.93 3.73
C TYR A 64 12.23 9.21 5.06
N PRO A 65 11.31 8.37 5.60
CA PRO A 65 11.57 7.65 6.84
C PRO A 65 12.74 6.67 6.76
N LEU A 66 12.96 6.09 5.59
CA LEU A 66 14.05 5.13 5.32
C LEU A 66 15.35 5.80 4.90
N LYS A 67 15.29 7.10 4.55
CA LYS A 67 16.41 7.87 3.98
C LYS A 67 17.04 7.19 2.76
N ASN A 68 16.23 6.49 1.99
CA ASN A 68 16.65 5.70 0.84
C ASN A 68 15.64 5.75 -0.30
N VAL A 69 16.12 5.41 -1.51
CA VAL A 69 15.26 5.19 -2.69
C VAL A 69 14.79 3.74 -2.65
N ASN A 70 13.48 3.55 -2.67
CA ASN A 70 12.86 2.23 -2.77
C ASN A 70 12.42 1.94 -4.20
N ILE A 71 12.41 0.65 -4.53
CA ILE A 71 11.77 0.09 -5.73
C ILE A 71 10.48 -0.58 -5.28
N GLU A 72 9.36 -0.14 -5.82
CA GLU A 72 8.02 -0.48 -5.35
C GLU A 72 7.07 -0.67 -6.53
N LEU A 73 5.93 -1.30 -6.29
CA LEU A 73 4.79 -1.20 -7.19
C LEU A 73 4.17 0.21 -7.09
N PRO A 74 3.53 0.71 -8.15
CA PRO A 74 2.71 1.93 -8.08
C PRO A 74 1.72 1.85 -6.92
N ALA A 75 1.69 2.88 -6.08
CA ALA A 75 0.92 2.85 -4.84
C ALA A 75 0.71 4.25 -4.26
N GLY A 76 -0.50 4.54 -3.82
CA GLY A 76 -0.77 5.82 -3.18
C GLY A 76 -1.76 5.75 -2.03
N LYS A 77 -1.89 6.88 -1.32
CA LYS A 77 -2.78 7.01 -0.16
C LYS A 77 -4.21 7.28 -0.60
N LEU A 78 -5.15 6.74 0.14
CA LEU A 78 -6.54 7.13 -0.01
C LEU A 78 -6.77 8.52 0.59
N GLU A 79 -7.49 9.37 -0.14
CA GLU A 79 -8.10 10.56 0.43
C GLU A 79 -9.23 10.19 1.40
N ILE A 80 -9.62 11.12 2.25
CA ILE A 80 -10.69 10.88 3.23
C ILE A 80 -12.00 10.56 2.50
N GLY A 81 -12.49 9.32 2.67
CA GLY A 81 -13.72 8.86 2.03
C GLY A 81 -13.59 8.44 0.57
N GLU A 82 -12.36 8.44 0.02
CA GLU A 82 -12.11 7.97 -1.35
C GLU A 82 -12.38 6.47 -1.50
N ASN A 83 -13.02 6.11 -2.61
CA ASN A 83 -13.22 4.71 -2.95
C ASN A 83 -11.92 4.12 -3.54
N PRO A 84 -11.39 3.00 -3.01
CA PRO A 84 -10.17 2.36 -3.51
C PRO A 84 -10.18 2.01 -5.00
N ASP A 85 -11.35 1.70 -5.57
CA ASP A 85 -11.50 1.39 -7.00
C ASP A 85 -11.27 2.62 -7.92
N TYR A 86 -11.42 3.84 -7.39
CA TYR A 86 -11.06 5.07 -8.09
C TYR A 86 -9.61 5.45 -7.81
N ALA A 87 -9.18 5.37 -6.55
CA ALA A 87 -7.83 5.70 -6.15
C ALA A 87 -6.79 4.89 -6.93
N CYS A 88 -6.99 3.58 -7.13
CA CYS A 88 -6.02 2.75 -7.86
C CYS A 88 -5.84 3.19 -9.33
N LYS A 89 -6.88 3.72 -9.96
CA LYS A 89 -6.81 4.23 -11.34
C LYS A 89 -6.08 5.55 -11.41
N ARG A 90 -6.39 6.47 -10.47
CA ARG A 90 -5.75 7.77 -10.34
C ARG A 90 -4.25 7.61 -10.08
N GLU A 91 -3.88 6.83 -9.08
CA GLU A 91 -2.48 6.60 -8.69
C GLU A 91 -1.65 5.94 -9.81
N LEU A 92 -2.22 4.96 -10.53
CA LEU A 92 -1.53 4.36 -11.67
C LEU A 92 -1.20 5.40 -12.74
N GLU A 93 -2.16 6.27 -13.07
CA GLU A 93 -1.98 7.31 -14.09
C GLU A 93 -0.99 8.37 -13.63
N GLU A 94 -1.12 8.89 -12.40
CA GLU A 94 -0.27 9.94 -11.84
C GLU A 94 1.18 9.50 -11.75
N GLU A 95 1.46 8.31 -11.18
CA GLU A 95 2.82 7.82 -10.95
C GLU A 95 3.51 7.23 -12.20
N THR A 96 2.74 6.72 -13.17
CA THR A 96 3.32 5.96 -14.28
C THR A 96 2.93 6.46 -15.65
N GLY A 97 1.92 7.30 -15.78
CA GLY A 97 1.36 7.75 -17.05
C GLY A 97 0.57 6.68 -17.80
N TYR A 98 0.21 5.57 -17.16
CA TYR A 98 -0.56 4.50 -17.78
C TYR A 98 -2.00 4.44 -17.26
N ARG A 99 -2.93 4.17 -18.16
CA ARG A 99 -4.31 3.71 -17.88
C ARG A 99 -4.44 2.23 -18.19
N ALA A 100 -5.19 1.52 -17.34
CA ALA A 100 -5.51 0.12 -17.59
C ALA A 100 -6.99 -0.03 -17.96
N LYS A 101 -7.30 -0.95 -18.91
CA LYS A 101 -8.67 -1.30 -19.25
C LYS A 101 -9.22 -2.40 -18.34
N ASN A 102 -8.37 -3.34 -17.92
CA ASN A 102 -8.77 -4.47 -17.11
C ASN A 102 -8.25 -4.34 -15.69
N TRP A 103 -9.15 -4.54 -14.71
CA TRP A 103 -8.86 -4.44 -13.30
C TRP A 103 -9.41 -5.66 -12.54
N LYS A 104 -8.61 -6.19 -11.62
CA LYS A 104 -9.00 -7.26 -10.72
C LYS A 104 -8.56 -6.93 -9.30
N SER A 105 -9.49 -6.94 -8.35
CA SER A 105 -9.12 -6.84 -6.93
C SER A 105 -8.39 -8.10 -6.48
N LEU A 106 -7.26 -7.92 -5.80
CA LEU A 106 -6.49 -8.96 -5.12
C LEU A 106 -6.79 -8.96 -3.60
N GLY A 107 -7.84 -8.24 -3.16
CA GLY A 107 -8.19 -8.08 -1.76
C GLY A 107 -7.39 -6.99 -1.06
N PHE A 108 -7.07 -7.18 0.20
CA PHE A 108 -6.34 -6.20 0.99
C PHE A 108 -5.36 -6.85 1.98
N ILE A 109 -4.44 -6.05 2.49
CA ILE A 109 -3.54 -6.41 3.59
C ILE A 109 -3.57 -5.33 4.66
N TYR A 110 -3.19 -5.70 5.88
CA TYR A 110 -2.79 -4.77 6.93
C TYR A 110 -1.27 -4.74 6.99
N THR A 111 -0.67 -3.55 7.15
CA THR A 111 0.80 -3.38 7.15
C THR A 111 1.40 -3.68 8.51
N SER A 112 0.82 -3.13 9.57
CA SER A 112 1.29 -3.26 10.95
C SER A 112 0.12 -3.37 11.92
N PRO A 113 -0.67 -4.48 11.89
CA PRO A 113 -1.96 -4.58 12.59
C PRO A 113 -1.86 -4.51 14.12
N GLY A 114 -0.66 -4.64 14.68
CA GLY A 114 -0.43 -4.48 16.12
C GLY A 114 -0.45 -3.04 16.61
N ILE A 115 -0.24 -2.05 15.72
CA ILE A 115 -0.12 -0.64 16.10
C ILE A 115 -0.75 0.35 15.10
N CYS A 116 -1.12 -0.09 13.90
CA CYS A 116 -1.56 0.80 12.84
C CYS A 116 -2.84 0.29 12.18
N THR A 117 -3.75 1.22 11.86
CA THR A 117 -5.00 0.91 11.15
C THR A 117 -4.83 0.86 9.64
N GLU A 118 -3.61 1.05 9.11
CA GLU A 118 -3.36 1.10 7.68
C GLU A 118 -3.80 -0.19 6.99
N LYS A 119 -4.70 -0.02 6.03
CA LYS A 119 -5.23 -1.06 5.16
C LYS A 119 -4.87 -0.72 3.72
N LEU A 120 -4.14 -1.60 3.04
CA LEU A 120 -3.76 -1.44 1.65
C LEU A 120 -4.62 -2.34 0.77
N TYR A 121 -5.34 -1.76 -0.18
CA TYR A 121 -6.12 -2.48 -1.18
C TYR A 121 -5.24 -2.81 -2.37
N LEU A 122 -5.20 -4.08 -2.75
CA LEU A 122 -4.33 -4.60 -3.79
C LEU A 122 -5.12 -4.83 -5.07
N TYR A 123 -4.56 -4.38 -6.19
CA TYR A 123 -5.16 -4.51 -7.51
C TYR A 123 -4.18 -5.11 -8.52
N PHE A 124 -4.74 -5.81 -9.49
CA PHE A 124 -4.06 -6.21 -10.70
C PHE A 124 -4.64 -5.43 -11.87
N ALA A 125 -3.78 -4.83 -12.67
CA ALA A 125 -4.13 -4.01 -13.82
C ALA A 125 -3.45 -4.55 -15.07
N SER A 126 -4.15 -4.59 -16.20
CA SER A 126 -3.62 -5.04 -17.51
C SER A 126 -4.31 -4.32 -18.66
N ASP A 127 -3.82 -4.56 -19.90
CA ASP A 127 -4.22 -3.83 -21.09
C ASP A 127 -3.95 -2.33 -20.91
N LEU A 128 -2.65 -2.03 -20.75
CA LEU A 128 -2.17 -0.67 -20.41
C LEU A 128 -2.05 0.18 -21.67
N GLU A 129 -2.48 1.44 -21.56
CA GLU A 129 -2.34 2.48 -22.57
C GLU A 129 -1.58 3.66 -21.95
N PHE A 130 -0.47 4.08 -22.57
CA PHE A 130 0.27 5.26 -22.10
C PHE A 130 -0.46 6.54 -22.48
N VAL A 131 -0.75 7.37 -21.48
CA VAL A 131 -1.51 8.63 -21.63
C VAL A 131 -0.72 9.87 -21.23
N GLY A 132 0.49 9.69 -20.70
CA GLY A 132 1.37 10.74 -20.20
C GLY A 132 1.48 10.77 -18.69
N GLU A 133 2.66 11.15 -18.19
CA GLU A 133 2.94 11.26 -16.75
C GLU A 133 2.41 12.59 -16.21
N HIS A 134 1.74 12.53 -15.07
CA HIS A 134 1.21 13.71 -14.38
C HIS A 134 1.43 13.57 -12.85
N PRO A 135 2.71 13.47 -12.41
CA PRO A 135 3.01 13.32 -10.98
C PRO A 135 2.55 14.52 -10.19
N ASP A 136 2.18 14.30 -8.94
CA ASP A 136 1.83 15.37 -8.01
C ASP A 136 2.99 16.34 -7.77
N GLU A 137 2.65 17.59 -7.46
CA GLU A 137 3.66 18.64 -7.21
C GLU A 137 4.57 18.26 -6.03
N GLY A 138 5.87 18.17 -6.30
CA GLY A 138 6.88 17.81 -5.31
C GLY A 138 7.16 16.30 -5.18
N GLU A 139 6.47 15.44 -5.92
CA GLU A 139 6.79 14.03 -6.01
C GLU A 139 7.77 13.74 -7.17
N ILE A 140 8.87 13.07 -6.85
CA ILE A 140 9.86 12.60 -7.82
C ILE A 140 9.78 11.09 -7.88
N ILE A 141 9.01 10.60 -8.85
CA ILE A 141 8.80 9.18 -9.11
C ILE A 141 9.32 8.87 -10.51
N LYS A 142 9.96 7.72 -10.67
CA LYS A 142 10.38 7.22 -12.00
C LYS A 142 9.86 5.81 -12.17
N SER A 143 9.06 5.59 -13.19
CA SER A 143 8.58 4.27 -13.57
C SER A 143 9.54 3.56 -14.52
N LYS A 144 9.61 2.23 -14.42
CA LYS A 144 10.36 1.35 -15.31
C LYS A 144 9.72 -0.03 -15.37
N GLU A 145 9.81 -0.65 -16.53
CA GLU A 145 9.33 -2.02 -16.79
C GLU A 145 10.42 -3.07 -16.52
N PHE A 146 10.01 -4.18 -15.89
CA PHE A 146 10.88 -5.32 -15.61
C PHE A 146 10.15 -6.61 -15.96
N SER A 147 10.87 -7.63 -16.43
CA SER A 147 10.30 -8.97 -16.55
C SER A 147 9.93 -9.53 -15.17
N LEU A 148 9.00 -10.48 -15.14
CA LEU A 148 8.60 -11.10 -13.87
C LEU A 148 9.76 -11.81 -13.19
N ASP A 149 10.65 -12.45 -13.97
CA ASP A 149 11.84 -13.13 -13.44
C ASP A 149 12.82 -12.12 -12.79
N GLU A 150 13.08 -10.97 -13.43
CA GLU A 150 13.90 -9.89 -12.85
C GLU A 150 13.30 -9.41 -11.53
N VAL A 151 11.99 -9.20 -11.48
CA VAL A 151 11.30 -8.74 -10.26
C VAL A 151 11.46 -9.74 -9.12
N PHE A 152 11.29 -11.03 -9.37
CA PHE A 152 11.50 -12.05 -8.34
C PHE A 152 12.96 -12.21 -7.94
N GLU A 153 13.90 -12.02 -8.87
CA GLU A 153 15.34 -11.96 -8.53
C GLU A 153 15.64 -10.78 -7.62
N MET A 154 15.09 -9.59 -7.91
CA MET A 154 15.24 -8.38 -7.08
C MET A 154 14.62 -8.56 -5.68
N ILE A 155 13.56 -9.34 -5.53
CA ILE A 155 13.01 -9.71 -4.22
C ILE A 155 13.96 -10.66 -3.49
N ASN A 156 14.45 -11.70 -4.16
CA ASN A 156 15.30 -12.73 -3.58
C ASN A 156 16.66 -12.17 -3.12
N ASN A 157 17.23 -11.22 -3.85
CA ASN A 157 18.50 -10.60 -3.50
C ASN A 157 18.37 -9.38 -2.55
N GLY A 158 17.15 -8.99 -2.19
CA GLY A 158 16.85 -7.90 -1.26
C GLY A 158 16.92 -6.49 -1.87
N GLU A 159 16.97 -6.36 -3.19
CA GLU A 159 16.83 -5.08 -3.87
C GLU A 159 15.41 -4.53 -3.74
N ILE A 160 14.39 -5.41 -3.81
CA ILE A 160 13.00 -5.12 -3.45
C ILE A 160 12.74 -5.73 -2.07
N ASN A 161 12.56 -4.88 -1.05
CA ASN A 161 12.24 -5.26 0.32
C ASN A 161 10.98 -4.57 0.86
N ASP A 162 10.22 -3.93 -0.02
CA ASP A 162 8.95 -3.30 0.31
C ASP A 162 7.84 -4.35 0.48
N SER A 163 7.27 -4.42 1.68
CA SER A 163 6.30 -5.45 2.06
C SER A 163 5.03 -5.45 1.20
N LYS A 164 4.50 -4.26 0.86
CA LYS A 164 3.29 -4.17 0.04
C LYS A 164 3.51 -4.70 -1.37
N THR A 165 4.68 -4.42 -1.95
CA THR A 165 5.11 -4.91 -3.28
C THR A 165 5.21 -6.43 -3.28
N ILE A 166 5.93 -7.01 -2.32
CA ILE A 166 6.09 -8.46 -2.18
C ILE A 166 4.73 -9.16 -1.99
N CYS A 167 3.87 -8.63 -1.11
CA CYS A 167 2.55 -9.19 -0.86
C CYS A 167 1.64 -9.13 -2.10
N ALA A 168 1.64 -8.01 -2.82
CA ALA A 168 0.79 -7.84 -4.00
C ALA A 168 1.24 -8.76 -5.15
N LEU A 169 2.54 -8.85 -5.43
CA LEU A 169 3.10 -9.76 -6.42
C LEU A 169 2.82 -11.22 -6.06
N THR A 170 2.99 -11.59 -4.80
CA THR A 170 2.66 -12.93 -4.32
C THR A 170 1.20 -13.28 -4.59
N ARG A 171 0.26 -12.38 -4.28
CA ARG A 171 -1.17 -12.61 -4.56
C ARG A 171 -1.51 -12.65 -6.05
N ALA A 172 -0.79 -11.86 -6.87
CA ALA A 172 -1.04 -11.84 -8.31
C ALA A 172 -0.56 -13.11 -9.02
N PHE A 173 0.57 -13.69 -8.58
CA PHE A 173 1.27 -14.73 -9.33
C PHE A 173 1.41 -16.08 -8.60
N CYS A 174 1.16 -16.16 -7.28
CA CYS A 174 1.06 -17.48 -6.62
C CYS A 174 -0.17 -18.23 -7.11
N LYS A 175 0.03 -19.51 -7.47
CA LYS A 175 -1.06 -20.39 -7.91
C LYS A 175 -2.09 -20.55 -6.79
N GLY A 176 -3.34 -20.19 -7.07
CA GLY A 176 -4.48 -20.38 -6.14
C GLY A 176 -5.27 -19.11 -5.82
N PHE A 177 -4.91 -17.96 -6.39
CA PHE A 177 -5.69 -16.71 -6.30
C PHE A 177 -6.38 -16.36 -7.61
#